data_bab7193a2f353b5652bc3382f8432464
#
_entry.id   bab7193a2f353b5652bc3382f8432464
#
_cell.length_a   1.000
_cell.length_b   1.000
_cell.length_c   1.000
_cell.angle_alpha   90.00
_cell.angle_beta   90.00
_cell.angle_gamma   90.00
#
_symmetry.space_group_name_H-M   'P 1'
#
loop_
_entity.id
_entity.type
_entity.pdbx_description
1 polymer ?
#
loop_
_entity_poly.entity_id
_entity_poly.type
_entity_poly.pdbx_seq_one_letter_code
_entity_poly.pdbx_strand_id
1 'polypeptide(L)'
;PNPLTLQDVKRIAATCRKHNIRIAPQINLLGHQSWAETTYALLRVYPEFDETPHVDTKNYTGWPNADGLYCKSYCPLHPDVHKIVFALVDELTDAFETNLFHAGMDEVFYIGDDKCPRCNGRDKAELYAGEVTKIQNHLAQQGKRLMIWGDRLIDGKTTGIGAWEASMNNTYRAIDLIPKEVFICDWHYERPEQTAVYFAMKGFDVATCPWRKP
;
A
#
# COMPACT_ATOMS: atom_id res chain seq x y z
N PRO A 1 -5.49 22.65 -9.16
CA PRO A 1 -5.82 22.92 -7.75
C PRO A 1 -4.52 23.22 -6.99
N ASN A 2 -4.58 24.18 -6.08
CA ASN A 2 -3.44 24.47 -5.22
C ASN A 2 -3.25 23.33 -4.21
N PRO A 3 -2.00 22.94 -3.89
CA PRO A 3 -1.74 21.97 -2.84
C PRO A 3 -2.20 22.50 -1.48
N LEU A 4 -2.57 21.59 -0.57
CA LEU A 4 -2.86 21.95 0.81
C LEU A 4 -1.60 22.52 1.47
N THR A 5 -1.76 23.61 2.20
CA THR A 5 -0.69 24.15 3.05
C THR A 5 -0.72 23.43 4.41
N LEU A 6 0.38 23.50 5.15
CA LEU A 6 0.43 23.00 6.53
C LEU A 6 -0.66 23.64 7.41
N GLN A 7 -0.99 24.93 7.17
CA GLN A 7 -2.05 25.61 7.89
C GLN A 7 -3.45 25.02 7.57
N ASP A 8 -3.69 24.65 6.30
CA ASP A 8 -4.94 23.98 5.91
C ASP A 8 -5.05 22.61 6.57
N VAL A 9 -3.97 21.82 6.59
CA VAL A 9 -3.92 20.51 7.25
C VAL A 9 -4.22 20.64 8.75
N LYS A 10 -3.59 21.57 9.45
CA LYS A 10 -3.85 21.83 10.88
C LYS A 10 -5.30 22.25 11.13
N ARG A 11 -5.89 23.05 10.25
CA ARG A 11 -7.30 23.45 10.34
C ARG A 11 -8.24 22.26 10.17
N ILE A 12 -7.94 21.37 9.21
CA ILE A 12 -8.68 20.12 8.99
C ILE A 12 -8.58 19.24 10.24
N ALA A 13 -7.37 19.01 10.77
CA ALA A 13 -7.13 18.20 11.95
C ALA A 13 -7.91 18.73 13.17
N ALA A 14 -7.86 20.04 13.41
CA ALA A 14 -8.59 20.68 14.52
C ALA A 14 -10.12 20.53 14.37
N THR A 15 -10.63 20.67 13.14
CA THR A 15 -12.06 20.49 12.84
C THR A 15 -12.50 19.05 13.11
N CYS A 16 -11.74 18.08 12.64
CA CYS A 16 -12.05 16.67 12.86
C CYS A 16 -12.05 16.31 14.36
N ARG A 17 -11.06 16.77 15.13
CA ARG A 17 -11.02 16.58 16.58
C ARG A 17 -12.26 17.17 17.27
N LYS A 18 -12.67 18.38 16.88
CA LYS A 18 -13.88 19.02 17.42
C LYS A 18 -15.14 18.17 17.22
N HIS A 19 -15.19 17.38 16.16
CA HIS A 19 -16.32 16.54 15.81
C HIS A 19 -16.12 15.05 16.12
N ASN A 20 -15.09 14.68 16.88
CA ASN A 20 -14.74 13.29 17.22
C ASN A 20 -14.49 12.41 15.98
N ILE A 21 -13.98 12.99 14.90
CA ILE A 21 -13.60 12.27 13.69
C ILE A 21 -12.10 11.97 13.75
N ARG A 22 -11.74 10.70 13.66
CA ARG A 22 -10.34 10.28 13.51
C ARG A 22 -9.88 10.44 12.07
N ILE A 23 -8.65 10.88 11.87
CA ILE A 23 -8.02 11.06 10.56
C ILE A 23 -6.96 10.00 10.39
N ALA A 24 -6.92 9.38 9.22
CA ALA A 24 -5.81 8.58 8.74
C ALA A 24 -5.33 9.18 7.41
N PRO A 25 -4.25 9.97 7.40
CA PRO A 25 -3.68 10.43 6.14
C PRO A 25 -3.17 9.23 5.34
N GLN A 26 -3.29 9.31 4.02
CA GLN A 26 -2.87 8.25 3.11
C GLN A 26 -1.88 8.75 2.09
N ILE A 27 -0.81 7.98 1.89
CA ILE A 27 -0.01 7.97 0.66
C ILE A 27 0.21 6.52 0.25
N ASN A 28 0.30 6.27 -1.05
CA ASN A 28 0.58 4.93 -1.53
C ASN A 28 2.07 4.61 -1.37
N LEU A 29 2.36 3.61 -0.55
CA LEU A 29 3.68 3.03 -0.37
C LEU A 29 3.77 1.69 -1.10
N LEU A 30 4.98 1.27 -1.41
CA LEU A 30 5.34 0.10 -2.19
C LEU A 30 4.77 0.15 -3.62
N GLY A 31 3.50 -0.15 -3.81
CA GLY A 31 2.81 -0.04 -5.10
C GLY A 31 2.38 1.38 -5.46
N HIS A 32 1.69 1.51 -6.59
CA HIS A 32 1.16 2.80 -7.08
C HIS A 32 2.19 3.93 -7.16
N GLN A 33 3.43 3.61 -7.53
CA GLN A 33 4.46 4.63 -7.79
C GLN A 33 4.41 5.16 -9.22
N SER A 34 3.48 4.63 -10.02
CA SER A 34 3.05 5.15 -11.32
C SER A 34 1.61 4.77 -11.59
N TRP A 35 1.01 5.42 -12.56
CA TRP A 35 -0.24 5.00 -13.18
C TRP A 35 -0.13 5.18 -14.67
N ALA A 36 -0.35 4.12 -15.43
CA ALA A 36 -0.11 4.09 -16.88
C ALA A 36 1.27 4.69 -17.22
N GLU A 37 1.34 5.73 -18.04
CA GLU A 37 2.59 6.37 -18.47
C GLU A 37 3.16 7.37 -17.45
N THR A 38 2.41 7.69 -16.37
CA THR A 38 2.79 8.73 -15.42
C THR A 38 3.50 8.12 -14.21
N THR A 39 4.80 8.39 -14.08
CA THR A 39 5.57 8.07 -12.87
C THR A 39 5.35 9.14 -11.81
N TYR A 40 5.05 8.73 -10.56
CA TYR A 40 4.78 9.64 -9.46
C TYR A 40 6.06 10.14 -8.78
N ALA A 41 5.87 11.06 -7.82
CA ALA A 41 6.95 11.87 -7.27
C ALA A 41 8.12 11.05 -6.72
N LEU A 42 7.86 9.98 -5.97
CA LEU A 42 8.92 9.19 -5.35
C LEU A 42 9.91 8.64 -6.38
N LEU A 43 9.42 7.87 -7.37
CA LEU A 43 10.30 7.29 -8.40
C LEU A 43 10.77 8.30 -9.45
N ARG A 44 10.14 9.46 -9.55
CA ARG A 44 10.62 10.54 -10.40
C ARG A 44 11.82 11.26 -9.77
N VAL A 45 11.84 11.40 -8.45
CA VAL A 45 12.94 12.03 -7.69
C VAL A 45 14.06 11.05 -7.39
N TYR A 46 13.70 9.79 -7.11
CA TYR A 46 14.60 8.70 -6.76
C TYR A 46 14.39 7.50 -7.70
N PRO A 47 14.77 7.61 -8.98
CA PRO A 47 14.56 6.55 -9.97
C PRO A 47 15.31 5.24 -9.63
N GLU A 48 16.36 5.31 -8.82
CA GLU A 48 17.10 4.16 -8.30
C GLU A 48 16.30 3.26 -7.37
N PHE A 49 15.17 3.75 -6.85
CA PHE A 49 14.26 2.95 -6.03
C PHE A 49 13.32 2.07 -6.85
N ASP A 50 13.20 2.30 -8.17
CA ASP A 50 12.28 1.55 -9.03
C ASP A 50 12.63 0.04 -9.00
N GLU A 51 11.64 -0.80 -8.68
CA GLU A 51 11.78 -2.26 -8.70
C GLU A 51 11.96 -2.80 -10.13
N THR A 52 11.38 -2.11 -11.11
CA THR A 52 11.35 -2.53 -12.52
C THR A 52 11.78 -1.40 -13.48
N PRO A 53 13.01 -0.86 -13.35
CA PRO A 53 13.46 0.25 -14.19
C PRO A 53 13.57 -0.11 -15.67
N HIS A 54 13.61 -1.41 -15.99
CA HIS A 54 13.68 -1.94 -17.36
C HIS A 54 12.31 -1.99 -18.05
N VAL A 55 11.21 -1.72 -17.33
CA VAL A 55 9.87 -1.72 -17.93
C VAL A 55 9.54 -0.34 -18.46
N ASP A 56 9.33 -0.25 -19.77
CA ASP A 56 8.82 0.95 -20.43
C ASP A 56 7.30 1.00 -20.31
N THR A 57 6.80 1.88 -19.46
CA THR A 57 5.36 2.03 -19.23
C THR A 57 4.58 2.56 -20.43
N LYS A 58 5.25 3.21 -21.41
CA LYS A 58 4.59 3.73 -22.62
C LYS A 58 4.18 2.66 -23.60
N ASN A 59 4.98 1.58 -23.66
CA ASN A 59 4.79 0.52 -24.65
C ASN A 59 4.53 -0.85 -24.02
N TYR A 60 4.35 -0.89 -22.70
CA TYR A 60 4.17 -2.14 -21.99
C TYR A 60 2.75 -2.68 -22.13
N THR A 61 2.60 -3.86 -22.70
CA THR A 61 1.32 -4.55 -22.93
C THR A 61 1.19 -5.88 -22.17
N GLY A 62 2.18 -6.20 -21.33
CA GLY A 62 2.17 -7.41 -20.51
C GLY A 62 1.19 -7.34 -19.33
N TRP A 63 0.99 -8.49 -18.67
CA TRP A 63 0.22 -8.54 -17.42
C TRP A 63 0.89 -7.70 -16.33
N PRO A 64 0.13 -6.93 -15.52
CA PRO A 64 -1.33 -6.83 -15.47
C PRO A 64 -1.93 -5.82 -16.44
N ASN A 65 -1.14 -5.30 -17.32
CA ASN A 65 -1.44 -4.12 -18.16
C ASN A 65 -2.01 -4.44 -19.54
N ALA A 66 -2.86 -5.44 -19.67
CA ALA A 66 -3.53 -5.71 -20.96
C ALA A 66 -4.33 -4.49 -21.48
N ASP A 67 -4.69 -3.56 -20.59
CA ASP A 67 -5.39 -2.31 -20.87
C ASP A 67 -4.47 -1.08 -20.89
N GLY A 68 -3.15 -1.26 -20.77
CA GLY A 68 -2.18 -0.17 -20.73
C GLY A 68 -1.96 0.47 -19.35
N LEU A 69 -2.52 -0.11 -18.28
CA LEU A 69 -2.34 0.38 -16.92
C LEU A 69 -1.19 -0.35 -16.22
N TYR A 70 -0.17 0.36 -15.81
CA TYR A 70 0.94 -0.19 -15.06
C TYR A 70 1.19 0.59 -13.77
N CYS A 71 1.20 -0.13 -12.65
CA CYS A 71 1.49 0.42 -11.34
C CYS A 71 2.88 -0.04 -10.90
N LYS A 72 3.87 0.83 -11.01
CA LYS A 72 5.23 0.58 -10.53
C LYS A 72 5.27 0.44 -9.02
N SER A 73 6.25 -0.31 -8.53
CA SER A 73 6.59 -0.40 -7.12
C SER A 73 8.01 0.10 -6.89
N TYR A 74 8.30 0.59 -5.70
CA TYR A 74 9.70 0.73 -5.29
C TYR A 74 10.25 -0.61 -4.78
N CYS A 75 11.57 -0.78 -4.85
CA CYS A 75 12.27 -1.94 -4.30
C CYS A 75 12.30 -1.88 -2.77
N PRO A 76 11.61 -2.80 -2.04
CA PRO A 76 11.55 -2.77 -0.57
C PRO A 76 12.88 -3.12 0.10
N LEU A 77 13.85 -3.62 -0.68
CA LEU A 77 15.20 -3.95 -0.21
C LEU A 77 16.25 -2.90 -0.61
N HIS A 78 15.83 -1.76 -1.20
CA HIS A 78 16.80 -0.68 -1.44
C HIS A 78 17.26 -0.08 -0.12
N PRO A 79 18.59 0.08 0.11
CA PRO A 79 19.12 0.48 1.43
C PRO A 79 18.63 1.87 1.88
N ASP A 80 18.34 2.77 0.96
CA ASP A 80 17.98 4.15 1.27
C ASP A 80 16.47 4.44 1.19
N VAL A 81 15.64 3.51 0.66
CA VAL A 81 14.23 3.77 0.41
C VAL A 81 13.47 4.12 1.69
N HIS A 82 13.73 3.39 2.78
CA HIS A 82 13.04 3.62 4.06
C HIS A 82 13.41 4.94 4.72
N LYS A 83 14.60 5.49 4.45
CA LYS A 83 14.96 6.83 4.91
C LYS A 83 14.00 7.90 4.37
N ILE A 84 13.61 7.76 3.11
CA ILE A 84 12.67 8.71 2.48
C ILE A 84 11.22 8.36 2.85
N VAL A 85 10.85 7.09 2.78
CA VAL A 85 9.49 6.62 3.11
C VAL A 85 9.11 7.01 4.55
N PHE A 86 9.99 6.77 5.53
CA PHE A 86 9.70 7.11 6.93
C PHE A 86 9.62 8.62 7.15
N ALA A 87 10.45 9.41 6.47
CA ALA A 87 10.34 10.86 6.55
C ALA A 87 8.98 11.38 6.04
N LEU A 88 8.45 10.80 4.95
CA LEU A 88 7.12 11.12 4.44
C LEU A 88 6.00 10.70 5.39
N VAL A 89 6.11 9.51 5.98
CA VAL A 89 5.15 8.99 6.97
C VAL A 89 5.10 9.89 8.21
N ASP A 90 6.27 10.27 8.72
CA ASP A 90 6.40 11.13 9.90
C ASP A 90 5.83 12.52 9.63
N GLU A 91 6.21 13.15 8.50
CA GLU A 91 5.70 14.46 8.11
C GLU A 91 4.16 14.49 8.07
N LEU A 92 3.55 13.48 7.45
CA LEU A 92 2.09 13.42 7.34
C LEU A 92 1.41 13.18 8.68
N THR A 93 1.88 12.22 9.45
CA THR A 93 1.25 11.90 10.74
C THR A 93 1.38 13.04 11.73
N ASP A 94 2.50 13.76 11.72
CA ASP A 94 2.73 14.92 12.57
C ASP A 94 1.90 16.14 12.11
N ALA A 95 1.83 16.38 10.79
CA ALA A 95 1.05 17.47 10.22
C ALA A 95 -0.46 17.32 10.54
N PHE A 96 -1.00 16.10 10.46
CA PHE A 96 -2.39 15.79 10.80
C PHE A 96 -2.62 15.55 12.30
N GLU A 97 -1.56 15.51 13.10
CA GLU A 97 -1.62 15.26 14.55
C GLU A 97 -2.42 13.99 14.89
N THR A 98 -2.10 12.89 14.19
CA THR A 98 -2.84 11.63 14.27
C THR A 98 -1.96 10.46 14.66
N ASN A 99 -2.57 9.43 15.23
CA ASN A 99 -1.95 8.14 15.51
C ASN A 99 -2.31 7.05 14.49
N LEU A 100 -2.91 7.43 13.37
CA LEU A 100 -3.27 6.51 12.27
C LEU A 100 -2.56 6.93 10.99
N PHE A 101 -2.09 5.98 10.22
CA PHE A 101 -1.52 6.20 8.91
C PHE A 101 -1.95 5.09 7.96
N HIS A 102 -2.41 5.45 6.76
CA HIS A 102 -2.78 4.49 5.72
C HIS A 102 -1.71 4.47 4.63
N ALA A 103 -1.04 3.33 4.49
CA ALA A 103 0.08 3.17 3.54
C ALA A 103 -0.35 2.80 2.11
N GLY A 104 -1.66 2.68 1.83
CA GLY A 104 -2.11 2.10 0.56
C GLY A 104 -1.75 0.62 0.49
N MET A 105 -0.67 0.29 -0.22
CA MET A 105 -0.13 -1.06 -0.42
C MET A 105 -1.05 -1.99 -1.21
N ASP A 106 -2.03 -1.41 -1.89
CA ASP A 106 -2.90 -2.07 -2.87
C ASP A 106 -2.19 -2.25 -4.22
N GLU A 107 -2.71 -3.16 -5.01
CA GLU A 107 -2.31 -3.38 -6.40
C GLU A 107 -0.80 -3.48 -6.61
N VAL A 108 -0.08 -4.07 -5.65
CA VAL A 108 1.36 -4.37 -5.78
C VAL A 108 1.53 -5.55 -6.74
N PHE A 109 1.55 -5.26 -8.01
CA PHE A 109 1.67 -6.25 -9.08
C PHE A 109 3.12 -6.70 -9.28
N TYR A 110 4.05 -5.78 -9.19
CA TYR A 110 5.48 -6.00 -9.41
C TYR A 110 6.24 -5.91 -8.09
N ILE A 111 6.68 -7.06 -7.62
CA ILE A 111 7.52 -7.24 -6.44
C ILE A 111 8.34 -8.52 -6.64
N GLY A 112 9.59 -8.52 -6.22
CA GLY A 112 10.48 -9.66 -6.43
C GLY A 112 10.74 -9.92 -7.90
N ASP A 113 11.02 -8.87 -8.67
CA ASP A 113 11.33 -8.96 -10.09
C ASP A 113 12.69 -9.64 -10.32
N ASP A 114 12.76 -10.52 -11.32
CA ASP A 114 13.96 -11.31 -11.61
C ASP A 114 15.16 -10.45 -12.05
N LYS A 115 14.92 -9.23 -12.52
CA LYS A 115 15.97 -8.27 -12.90
C LYS A 115 16.32 -7.29 -11.78
N CYS A 116 15.56 -7.27 -10.68
CA CYS A 116 15.91 -6.48 -9.53
C CYS A 116 17.11 -7.12 -8.79
N PRO A 117 18.26 -6.44 -8.68
CA PRO A 117 19.46 -7.05 -8.09
C PRO A 117 19.32 -7.39 -6.60
N ARG A 118 18.29 -6.88 -5.93
CA ARG A 118 18.04 -7.06 -4.49
C ARG A 118 16.90 -8.04 -4.21
N CYS A 119 15.87 -8.02 -5.06
CA CYS A 119 14.65 -8.79 -4.86
C CYS A 119 14.61 -10.11 -5.66
N ASN A 120 15.48 -10.27 -6.66
CA ASN A 120 15.56 -11.49 -7.47
C ASN A 120 15.69 -12.74 -6.60
N GLY A 121 14.86 -13.75 -6.89
CA GLY A 121 14.84 -15.03 -6.18
C GLY A 121 14.26 -14.98 -4.77
N ARG A 122 13.77 -13.82 -4.31
CA ARG A 122 13.11 -13.69 -3.01
C ARG A 122 11.64 -14.06 -3.09
N ASP A 123 11.13 -14.62 -2.01
CA ASP A 123 9.70 -14.90 -1.88
C ASP A 123 8.89 -13.59 -1.82
N LYS A 124 7.89 -13.47 -2.68
CA LYS A 124 7.09 -12.24 -2.82
C LYS A 124 6.22 -11.96 -1.60
N ALA A 125 5.74 -13.00 -0.92
CA ALA A 125 5.00 -12.83 0.32
C ALA A 125 5.91 -12.34 1.47
N GLU A 126 7.13 -12.86 1.55
CA GLU A 126 8.11 -12.39 2.53
C GLU A 126 8.55 -10.94 2.27
N LEU A 127 8.74 -10.56 1.00
CA LEU A 127 9.05 -9.18 0.63
C LEU A 127 7.92 -8.22 1.02
N TYR A 128 6.68 -8.59 0.69
CA TYR A 128 5.49 -7.79 1.04
C TYR A 128 5.32 -7.69 2.55
N ALA A 129 5.37 -8.83 3.25
CA ALA A 129 5.25 -8.87 4.71
C ALA A 129 6.37 -8.12 5.42
N GLY A 130 7.59 -8.22 4.90
CA GLY A 130 8.74 -7.49 5.41
C GLY A 130 8.56 -5.97 5.31
N GLU A 131 7.99 -5.49 4.21
CA GLU A 131 7.70 -4.08 4.02
C GLU A 131 6.60 -3.59 4.98
N VAL A 132 5.47 -4.30 5.05
CA VAL A 132 4.40 -4.01 6.02
C VAL A 132 4.95 -3.96 7.45
N THR A 133 5.75 -4.94 7.82
CA THR A 133 6.32 -5.05 9.17
C THR A 133 7.26 -3.88 9.49
N LYS A 134 8.10 -3.45 8.54
CA LYS A 134 9.00 -2.30 8.75
C LYS A 134 8.22 -1.01 8.98
N ILE A 135 7.18 -0.75 8.18
CA ILE A 135 6.36 0.44 8.32
C ILE A 135 5.58 0.40 9.65
N GLN A 136 4.97 -0.75 9.99
CA GLN A 136 4.27 -0.92 11.25
C GLN A 136 5.20 -0.71 12.46
N ASN A 137 6.41 -1.28 12.44
CA ASN A 137 7.35 -1.11 13.53
C ASN A 137 7.81 0.33 13.70
N HIS A 138 8.03 1.05 12.60
CA HIS A 138 8.36 2.48 12.62
C HIS A 138 7.25 3.31 13.26
N LEU A 139 6.01 3.07 12.87
CA LEU A 139 4.83 3.74 13.44
C LEU A 139 4.61 3.35 14.92
N ALA A 140 4.76 2.07 15.27
CA ALA A 140 4.56 1.57 16.64
C ALA A 140 5.52 2.20 17.65
N GLN A 141 6.78 2.49 17.26
CA GLN A 141 7.74 3.21 18.10
C GLN A 141 7.26 4.61 18.51
N GLN A 142 6.34 5.18 17.73
CA GLN A 142 5.74 6.48 17.97
C GLN A 142 4.30 6.40 18.54
N GLY A 143 3.83 5.21 18.93
CA GLY A 143 2.46 4.98 19.39
C GLY A 143 1.41 5.14 18.27
N LYS A 144 1.83 5.00 17.03
CA LYS A 144 0.96 5.10 15.83
C LYS A 144 0.65 3.73 15.26
N ARG A 145 -0.41 3.60 14.48
CA ARG A 145 -0.90 2.35 13.90
C ARG A 145 -0.97 2.44 12.38
N LEU A 146 -0.52 1.38 11.72
CA LEU A 146 -0.60 1.21 10.27
C LEU A 146 -1.97 0.72 9.84
N MET A 147 -2.48 1.29 8.73
CA MET A 147 -3.62 0.80 7.95
C MET A 147 -3.14 0.48 6.53
N ILE A 148 -3.65 -0.60 5.93
CA ILE A 148 -3.37 -0.98 4.54
C ILE A 148 -4.64 -1.49 3.85
N TRP A 149 -4.66 -1.45 2.52
CA TRP A 149 -5.66 -2.18 1.75
C TRP A 149 -5.42 -3.68 1.80
N GLY A 150 -6.48 -4.47 1.78
CA GLY A 150 -6.44 -5.92 1.99
C GLY A 150 -6.23 -6.78 0.76
N ASP A 151 -6.36 -6.24 -0.45
CA ASP A 151 -6.39 -6.97 -1.71
C ASP A 151 -5.19 -7.90 -1.93
N ARG A 152 -3.97 -7.45 -1.59
CA ARG A 152 -2.77 -8.29 -1.76
C ARG A 152 -2.67 -9.46 -0.78
N LEU A 153 -3.57 -9.54 0.20
CA LEU A 153 -3.64 -10.61 1.20
C LEU A 153 -4.71 -11.68 0.87
N ILE A 154 -5.35 -11.58 -0.30
CA ILE A 154 -6.34 -12.53 -0.82
C ILE A 154 -5.75 -13.30 -2.00
N ASP A 155 -5.97 -14.61 -2.05
CA ASP A 155 -5.59 -15.45 -3.19
C ASP A 155 -6.58 -15.28 -4.35
N GLY A 156 -6.18 -14.56 -5.38
CA GLY A 156 -7.01 -14.27 -6.54
C GLY A 156 -7.37 -15.49 -7.38
N LYS A 157 -6.55 -16.55 -7.35
CA LYS A 157 -6.81 -17.80 -8.07
C LYS A 157 -7.89 -18.61 -7.37
N THR A 158 -7.72 -18.86 -6.08
CA THR A 158 -8.66 -19.70 -5.29
C THR A 158 -10.02 -19.04 -5.15
N THR A 159 -10.05 -17.71 -4.96
CA THR A 159 -11.31 -16.97 -4.80
C THR A 159 -12.02 -16.67 -6.11
N GLY A 160 -11.26 -16.63 -7.23
CA GLY A 160 -11.78 -16.19 -8.53
C GLY A 160 -12.08 -14.69 -8.61
N ILE A 161 -11.59 -13.87 -7.63
CA ILE A 161 -11.78 -12.41 -7.62
C ILE A 161 -10.99 -11.74 -8.74
N GLY A 162 -9.80 -12.30 -9.08
CA GLY A 162 -8.97 -11.79 -10.17
C GLY A 162 -7.85 -10.85 -9.71
N ALA A 163 -7.15 -10.26 -10.68
CA ALA A 163 -5.87 -9.60 -10.46
C ALA A 163 -5.96 -8.25 -9.73
N TRP A 164 -7.07 -7.52 -9.93
CA TRP A 164 -7.20 -6.17 -9.38
C TRP A 164 -7.52 -6.20 -7.89
N GLU A 165 -8.54 -6.93 -7.50
CA GLU A 165 -9.00 -7.00 -6.11
C GLU A 165 -8.34 -8.13 -5.30
N ALA A 166 -7.37 -8.87 -5.87
CA ALA A 166 -6.68 -9.94 -5.18
C ALA A 166 -5.29 -10.24 -5.78
N SER A 167 -4.48 -10.97 -5.04
CA SER A 167 -3.12 -11.33 -5.43
C SER A 167 -3.12 -12.48 -6.45
N MET A 168 -2.46 -12.27 -7.58
CA MET A 168 -2.11 -13.31 -8.55
C MET A 168 -0.61 -13.66 -8.53
N ASN A 169 0.17 -12.94 -7.73
CA ASN A 169 1.63 -13.05 -7.65
C ASN A 169 2.14 -13.66 -6.33
N ASN A 170 1.26 -14.38 -5.60
CA ASN A 170 1.54 -15.10 -4.35
C ASN A 170 1.81 -14.22 -3.12
N THR A 171 1.59 -12.91 -3.16
CA THR A 171 1.70 -12.05 -1.96
C THR A 171 0.65 -12.37 -0.90
N TYR A 172 -0.47 -13.04 -1.25
CA TYR A 172 -1.55 -13.38 -0.34
C TYR A 172 -1.08 -14.18 0.90
N ARG A 173 0.00 -14.95 0.78
CA ARG A 173 0.58 -15.70 1.91
C ARG A 173 1.13 -14.78 3.00
N ALA A 174 1.35 -13.50 2.71
CA ALA A 174 1.80 -12.51 3.68
C ALA A 174 0.81 -12.31 4.84
N ILE A 175 -0.45 -12.68 4.67
CA ILE A 175 -1.48 -12.53 5.73
C ILE A 175 -1.11 -13.23 7.04
N ASP A 176 -0.36 -14.34 6.96
CA ASP A 176 0.09 -15.08 8.13
C ASP A 176 1.48 -14.60 8.64
N LEU A 177 2.13 -13.67 7.93
CA LEU A 177 3.45 -13.17 8.24
C LEU A 177 3.46 -11.74 8.79
N ILE A 178 2.43 -10.95 8.51
CA ILE A 178 2.33 -9.55 8.96
C ILE A 178 1.84 -9.44 10.40
N PRO A 179 2.24 -8.37 11.14
CA PRO A 179 1.77 -8.10 12.49
C PRO A 179 0.25 -7.95 12.57
N LYS A 180 -0.38 -8.52 13.60
CA LYS A 180 -1.85 -8.48 13.76
C LYS A 180 -2.38 -7.11 14.21
N GLU A 181 -1.50 -6.24 14.64
CA GLU A 181 -1.79 -4.83 14.96
C GLU A 181 -2.11 -3.98 13.71
N VAL A 182 -1.73 -4.44 12.52
CA VAL A 182 -2.08 -3.77 11.26
C VAL A 182 -3.59 -3.78 11.08
N PHE A 183 -4.15 -2.63 10.68
CA PHE A 183 -5.57 -2.48 10.42
C PHE A 183 -5.84 -2.71 8.92
N ILE A 184 -6.73 -3.62 8.58
CA ILE A 184 -7.06 -3.92 7.19
C ILE A 184 -8.26 -3.10 6.73
N CYS A 185 -8.09 -2.36 5.64
CA CYS A 185 -9.17 -1.72 4.91
C CYS A 185 -9.56 -2.61 3.74
N ASP A 186 -10.80 -3.11 3.76
CA ASP A 186 -11.30 -4.05 2.77
C ASP A 186 -12.14 -3.33 1.71
N TRP A 187 -11.63 -3.25 0.47
CA TRP A 187 -12.29 -2.59 -0.65
C TRP A 187 -12.84 -3.55 -1.71
N HIS A 188 -13.00 -4.84 -1.36
CA HIS A 188 -13.52 -5.85 -2.26
C HIS A 188 -14.99 -5.59 -2.59
N TYR A 189 -15.26 -5.20 -3.82
CA TYR A 189 -16.58 -4.75 -4.26
C TYR A 189 -17.49 -5.88 -4.68
N GLU A 190 -16.93 -6.99 -5.19
CA GLU A 190 -17.70 -8.11 -5.72
C GLU A 190 -18.08 -9.15 -4.66
N ARG A 191 -17.24 -9.32 -3.62
CA ARG A 191 -17.44 -10.30 -2.54
C ARG A 191 -17.04 -9.74 -1.18
N PRO A 192 -17.54 -8.57 -0.78
CA PRO A 192 -17.09 -7.89 0.44
C PRO A 192 -17.41 -8.70 1.71
N GLU A 193 -18.53 -9.41 1.73
CA GLU A 193 -18.96 -10.22 2.87
C GLU A 193 -18.02 -11.38 3.19
N GLN A 194 -17.34 -11.94 2.21
CA GLN A 194 -16.39 -13.04 2.39
C GLN A 194 -15.02 -12.55 2.80
N THR A 195 -14.53 -11.47 2.19
CA THR A 195 -13.19 -10.96 2.41
C THR A 195 -13.04 -10.30 3.78
N ALA A 196 -13.97 -9.47 4.20
CA ALA A 196 -13.96 -8.86 5.53
C ALA A 196 -14.00 -9.91 6.64
N VAL A 197 -14.84 -10.93 6.51
CA VAL A 197 -14.92 -12.05 7.47
C VAL A 197 -13.60 -12.82 7.50
N TYR A 198 -13.00 -13.08 6.33
CA TYR A 198 -11.73 -13.77 6.26
C TYR A 198 -10.62 -13.03 7.03
N PHE A 199 -10.48 -11.71 6.85
CA PHE A 199 -9.51 -10.91 7.59
C PHE A 199 -9.76 -10.93 9.11
N ALA A 200 -11.02 -10.80 9.51
CA ALA A 200 -11.40 -10.90 10.92
C ALA A 200 -11.05 -12.28 11.53
N MET A 201 -11.31 -13.37 10.80
CA MET A 201 -10.94 -14.73 11.23
C MET A 201 -9.42 -14.94 11.30
N LYS A 202 -8.64 -14.18 10.50
CA LYS A 202 -7.18 -14.16 10.58
C LYS A 202 -6.65 -13.31 11.75
N GLY A 203 -7.55 -12.68 12.54
CA GLY A 203 -7.21 -11.93 13.75
C GLY A 203 -6.86 -10.46 13.52
N PHE A 204 -7.30 -9.87 12.42
CA PHE A 204 -7.11 -8.44 12.15
C PHE A 204 -8.35 -7.62 12.52
N ASP A 205 -8.15 -6.37 12.92
CA ASP A 205 -9.20 -5.37 12.85
C ASP A 205 -9.44 -4.98 11.40
N VAL A 206 -10.72 -4.86 11.03
CA VAL A 206 -11.13 -4.64 9.63
C VAL A 206 -12.14 -3.50 9.54
N ALA A 207 -12.00 -2.67 8.50
CA ALA A 207 -13.06 -1.78 8.03
C ALA A 207 -13.42 -2.14 6.59
N THR A 208 -14.71 -2.25 6.32
CA THR A 208 -15.19 -2.37 4.94
C THR A 208 -15.26 -1.00 4.29
N CYS A 209 -14.80 -0.90 3.04
CA CYS A 209 -14.73 0.32 2.26
C CYS A 209 -15.53 0.15 0.95
N PRO A 210 -16.87 0.04 1.02
CA PRO A 210 -17.70 -0.23 -0.13
C PRO A 210 -17.70 0.92 -1.13
N TRP A 211 -17.87 0.58 -2.42
CA TRP A 211 -18.02 1.53 -3.51
C TRP A 211 -19.20 1.16 -4.37
N ARG A 212 -20.16 2.06 -4.58
CA ARG A 212 -21.38 1.90 -5.41
C ARG A 212 -22.38 0.82 -4.96
N LYS A 213 -21.96 -0.18 -4.23
CA LYS A 213 -22.84 -1.24 -3.69
C LYS A 213 -22.62 -1.29 -2.18
N PRO A 214 -23.49 -0.65 -1.37
CA PRO A 214 -23.38 -0.67 0.09
C PRO A 214 -23.70 -2.05 0.66
#